data_876df55617559ffacc0dc6156a19577c
#
_entry.id   876df55617559ffacc0dc6156a19577c
#
_cell.length_a   1.000
_cell.length_b   1.000
_cell.length_c   1.000
_cell.angle_alpha   90.00
_cell.angle_beta   90.00
_cell.angle_gamma   90.00
#
_symmetry.space_group_name_H-M   'P 1'
#
loop_
_entity.id
_entity.type
_entity.pdbx_description
1 polymer ?
#
loop_
_entity_poly.entity_id
_entity_poly.type
_entity_poly.pdbx_seq_one_letter_code
_entity_poly.pdbx_strand_id
1 'polypeptide(L)'
;SGKYFFAIELSVIDDGADTFAGLMYMRQADTVRDLTAGGARLIGRYGSIINDSTSTAVTGFSAGDELGVAVDCDANTVQFYLNSVTLGSAQTPSVPITEDWAPYCGTSSGTSVFVLKTGQKPFKFPPPEGFQPLNLANVRPETVIGRPDQYVGAVIYTGNQTARTLSTNFAPDFIWTKRRDDSNSHQLYDSV
;
A
#
# COMPACT_ATOMS: atom_id res chain seq x y z
N SER A 1 9.94 4.05 -5.63
CA SER A 1 10.01 3.46 -6.97
C SER A 1 9.14 2.20 -7.05
N GLY A 2 8.78 1.78 -8.26
CA GLY A 2 8.03 0.56 -8.53
C GLY A 2 6.63 0.79 -9.07
N LYS A 3 5.97 -0.33 -9.45
CA LYS A 3 4.64 -0.34 -10.05
C LYS A 3 3.68 -1.08 -9.15
N TYR A 4 2.65 -0.38 -8.69
CA TYR A 4 1.70 -0.89 -7.72
C TYR A 4 0.28 -0.87 -8.25
N PHE A 5 -0.53 -1.80 -7.77
CA PHE A 5 -1.93 -1.92 -8.12
C PHE A 5 -2.78 -2.09 -6.87
N PHE A 6 -3.88 -1.40 -6.83
CA PHE A 6 -4.97 -1.65 -5.89
C PHE A 6 -6.31 -1.59 -6.62
N ALA A 7 -7.33 -2.16 -6.01
CA ALA A 7 -8.68 -2.07 -6.55
C ALA A 7 -9.68 -1.60 -5.49
N ILE A 8 -10.73 -0.95 -5.95
CA ILE A 8 -11.86 -0.52 -5.14
C ILE A 8 -13.10 -1.19 -5.71
N GLU A 9 -13.67 -2.12 -4.94
CA GLU A 9 -14.95 -2.71 -5.27
C GLU A 9 -16.08 -1.78 -4.81
N LEU A 10 -16.98 -1.49 -5.72
CA LEU A 10 -18.09 -0.57 -5.56
C LEU A 10 -19.34 -1.36 -5.17
N SER A 11 -19.41 -1.82 -3.91
CA SER A 11 -20.41 -2.80 -3.47
C SER A 11 -21.82 -2.19 -3.45
N VAL A 12 -21.96 -0.96 -3.02
CA VAL A 12 -23.22 -0.19 -3.01
C VAL A 12 -22.93 1.22 -3.50
N ILE A 13 -23.72 1.72 -4.40
CA ILE A 13 -23.65 3.09 -4.91
C ILE A 13 -25.02 3.73 -4.74
N ASP A 14 -25.07 4.84 -4.04
CA ASP A 14 -26.28 5.66 -3.92
C ASP A 14 -26.57 6.41 -5.23
N ASP A 15 -27.77 6.24 -5.76
CA ASP A 15 -28.14 6.78 -7.07
C ASP A 15 -28.30 8.31 -7.11
N GLY A 16 -28.45 8.96 -5.96
CA GLY A 16 -28.60 10.41 -5.85
C GLY A 16 -27.31 11.18 -5.57
N ALA A 17 -26.17 10.48 -5.38
CA ALA A 17 -24.93 11.09 -4.90
C ALA A 17 -23.82 11.12 -5.94
N ASP A 18 -23.06 12.21 -5.96
CA ASP A 18 -21.77 12.23 -6.63
C ASP A 18 -20.82 11.32 -5.86
N THR A 19 -20.31 10.29 -6.52
CA THR A 19 -19.43 9.30 -5.94
C THR A 19 -18.14 9.26 -6.73
N PHE A 20 -17.00 9.23 -6.02
CA PHE A 20 -15.67 9.27 -6.58
C PHE A 20 -14.79 8.17 -5.97
N ALA A 21 -13.91 7.59 -6.77
CA ALA A 21 -12.92 6.62 -6.31
C ALA A 21 -11.62 6.75 -7.11
N GLY A 22 -10.49 6.48 -6.45
CA GLY A 22 -9.18 6.54 -7.10
C GLY A 22 -8.03 6.82 -6.14
N LEU A 23 -7.22 7.81 -6.44
CA LEU A 23 -6.00 8.19 -5.72
C LEU A 23 -6.02 9.68 -5.36
N MET A 24 -5.64 10.03 -4.13
CA MET A 24 -5.60 11.41 -3.65
C MET A 24 -4.28 11.70 -2.92
N TYR A 25 -3.77 12.91 -3.10
CA TYR A 25 -2.61 13.44 -2.39
C TYR A 25 -2.99 13.88 -0.98
N MET A 26 -2.35 13.27 0.04
CA MET A 26 -2.80 13.37 1.43
C MET A 26 -2.55 14.72 2.08
N ARG A 27 -1.53 15.48 1.68
CA ARG A 27 -1.26 16.81 2.27
C ARG A 27 -2.32 17.86 1.93
N GLN A 28 -3.16 17.60 0.93
CA GLN A 28 -4.30 18.44 0.61
C GLN A 28 -5.62 17.95 1.21
N ALA A 29 -5.62 16.81 1.89
CA ALA A 29 -6.80 16.23 2.52
C ALA A 29 -7.38 17.07 3.67
N ASP A 30 -6.65 18.05 4.21
CA ASP A 30 -7.16 19.00 5.20
C ASP A 30 -8.24 19.95 4.63
N THR A 31 -8.37 20.00 3.31
CA THR A 31 -9.43 20.76 2.61
C THR A 31 -10.21 19.84 1.68
N VAL A 32 -10.78 18.79 2.23
CA VAL A 32 -11.48 17.64 1.57
C VAL A 32 -12.60 18.04 0.57
N ARG A 33 -12.82 19.29 0.32
CA ARG A 33 -13.83 19.80 -0.61
C ARG A 33 -13.31 20.36 -1.91
N ASP A 34 -12.01 20.57 -2.02
CA ASP A 34 -11.47 21.17 -3.24
C ASP A 34 -10.75 20.10 -4.08
N LEU A 35 -11.54 19.30 -4.81
CA LEU A 35 -11.05 18.37 -5.82
C LEU A 35 -10.27 19.09 -6.95
N THR A 36 -10.28 20.43 -6.93
CA THR A 36 -9.65 21.28 -7.95
C THR A 36 -8.23 21.72 -7.58
N ALA A 37 -7.79 21.50 -6.36
CA ALA A 37 -6.52 22.03 -5.84
C ALA A 37 -5.27 21.15 -6.09
N GLY A 38 -5.25 20.37 -7.16
CA GLY A 38 -3.98 19.80 -7.66
C GLY A 38 -3.50 18.52 -6.99
N GLY A 39 -4.38 17.61 -6.59
CA GLY A 39 -3.96 16.38 -5.91
C GLY A 39 -4.92 15.19 -6.06
N ALA A 40 -5.89 15.27 -6.94
CA ALA A 40 -6.87 14.20 -7.13
C ALA A 40 -6.70 13.52 -8.49
N ARG A 41 -6.76 12.20 -8.48
CA ARG A 41 -6.87 11.32 -9.66
C ARG A 41 -8.02 10.38 -9.39
N LEU A 42 -9.22 10.82 -9.72
CA LEU A 42 -10.45 10.14 -9.34
C LEU A 42 -11.32 9.84 -10.56
N ILE A 43 -12.05 8.74 -10.47
CA ILE A 43 -13.15 8.43 -11.38
C ILE A 43 -14.45 8.84 -10.72
N GLY A 44 -15.20 9.71 -11.39
CA GLY A 44 -16.55 10.05 -11.00
C GLY A 44 -17.55 9.02 -11.53
N ARG A 45 -18.60 8.74 -10.75
CA ARG A 45 -19.65 7.77 -11.07
C ARG A 45 -20.27 7.97 -12.47
N TYR A 46 -20.50 9.21 -12.85
CA TYR A 46 -21.16 9.53 -14.12
C TYR A 46 -20.21 9.55 -15.33
N GLY A 47 -19.00 9.02 -15.17
CA GLY A 47 -18.07 8.84 -16.26
C GLY A 47 -17.15 10.02 -16.50
N SER A 48 -16.40 10.41 -15.49
CA SER A 48 -15.36 11.43 -15.62
C SER A 48 -14.08 11.00 -14.90
N ILE A 49 -12.94 11.17 -15.56
CA ILE A 49 -11.64 11.20 -14.88
C ILE A 49 -11.41 12.63 -14.42
N ILE A 50 -11.26 12.80 -13.12
CA ILE A 50 -10.87 14.07 -12.52
C ILE A 50 -9.36 14.06 -12.33
N ASN A 51 -8.70 14.99 -13.00
CA ASN A 51 -7.27 15.20 -12.97
C ASN A 51 -7.05 16.66 -12.56
N ASP A 52 -6.86 16.89 -11.27
CA ASP A 52 -6.84 18.22 -10.67
C ASP A 52 -8.13 18.99 -11.01
N SER A 53 -8.02 20.11 -11.71
CA SER A 53 -9.17 20.90 -12.17
C SER A 53 -9.75 20.46 -13.53
N THR A 54 -9.16 19.43 -14.16
CA THR A 54 -9.58 18.96 -15.48
C THR A 54 -10.47 17.73 -15.36
N SER A 55 -11.56 17.69 -16.12
CA SER A 55 -12.45 16.55 -16.21
C SER A 55 -12.46 16.01 -17.64
N THR A 56 -12.21 14.71 -17.79
CA THR A 56 -12.23 14.00 -19.08
C THR A 56 -13.34 12.96 -19.06
N ALA A 57 -14.20 12.95 -20.06
CA ALA A 57 -15.29 12.00 -20.15
C ALA A 57 -14.78 10.57 -20.41
N VAL A 58 -15.30 9.61 -19.65
CA VAL A 58 -15.06 8.17 -19.77
C VAL A 58 -16.33 7.39 -19.44
N THR A 59 -16.26 6.05 -19.43
CA THR A 59 -17.39 5.24 -18.95
C THR A 59 -17.53 5.38 -17.44
N GLY A 60 -18.76 5.62 -16.98
CA GLY A 60 -19.09 5.64 -15.54
C GLY A 60 -19.12 4.24 -14.94
N PHE A 61 -19.20 4.17 -13.62
CA PHE A 61 -19.27 2.91 -12.87
C PHE A 61 -20.62 2.73 -12.15
N SER A 62 -20.93 1.49 -11.81
CA SER A 62 -22.15 1.07 -11.13
C SER A 62 -21.85 0.17 -9.93
N ALA A 63 -22.87 -0.09 -9.11
CA ALA A 63 -22.75 -1.09 -8.04
C ALA A 63 -22.37 -2.48 -8.60
N GLY A 64 -21.43 -3.14 -7.96
CA GLY A 64 -20.87 -4.42 -8.38
C GLY A 64 -19.65 -4.32 -9.29
N ASP A 65 -19.27 -3.13 -9.76
CA ASP A 65 -18.06 -2.91 -10.52
C ASP A 65 -16.80 -2.94 -9.63
N GLU A 66 -15.66 -3.22 -10.23
CA GLU A 66 -14.34 -3.08 -9.61
C GLU A 66 -13.51 -2.07 -10.39
N LEU A 67 -13.13 -1.00 -9.73
CA LEU A 67 -12.21 0.00 -10.24
C LEU A 67 -10.78 -0.40 -9.88
N GLY A 68 -9.96 -0.72 -10.87
CA GLY A 68 -8.53 -0.95 -10.73
C GLY A 68 -7.75 0.36 -10.89
N VAL A 69 -6.73 0.55 -10.07
CA VAL A 69 -5.83 1.71 -10.12
C VAL A 69 -4.39 1.20 -10.17
N ALA A 70 -3.74 1.40 -11.30
CA ALA A 70 -2.34 1.08 -11.53
C ALA A 70 -1.49 2.34 -11.41
N VAL A 71 -0.54 2.31 -10.47
CA VAL A 71 0.33 3.44 -10.11
C VAL A 71 1.76 3.10 -10.51
N ASP A 72 2.30 3.80 -11.48
CA ASP A 72 3.71 3.69 -11.89
C ASP A 72 4.49 4.85 -11.28
N CYS A 73 5.21 4.56 -10.18
CA CYS A 73 6.00 5.56 -9.48
C CYS A 73 7.23 6.00 -10.28
N ASP A 74 7.72 5.16 -11.19
CA ASP A 74 8.92 5.46 -11.99
C ASP A 74 8.57 6.35 -13.19
N ALA A 75 7.42 6.09 -13.82
CA ALA A 75 6.89 6.92 -14.91
C ALA A 75 6.06 8.12 -14.41
N ASN A 76 5.76 8.21 -13.12
CA ASN A 76 4.87 9.20 -12.51
C ASN A 76 3.49 9.21 -13.18
N THR A 77 2.87 8.03 -13.36
CA THR A 77 1.56 7.91 -14.01
C THR A 77 0.58 7.06 -13.22
N VAL A 78 -0.71 7.36 -13.38
CA VAL A 78 -1.85 6.60 -12.86
C VAL A 78 -2.73 6.17 -14.03
N GLN A 79 -3.01 4.86 -14.14
CA GLN A 79 -3.94 4.31 -15.11
C GLN A 79 -5.12 3.67 -14.40
N PHE A 80 -6.31 3.99 -14.87
CA PHE A 80 -7.55 3.41 -14.37
C PHE A 80 -8.06 2.27 -15.24
N TYR A 81 -8.72 1.32 -14.59
CA TYR A 81 -9.37 0.17 -15.20
C TYR A 81 -10.76 -0.01 -14.60
N LEU A 82 -11.74 -0.25 -15.42
CA LEU A 82 -13.09 -0.64 -14.97
C LEU A 82 -13.33 -2.08 -15.40
N ASN A 83 -13.50 -2.99 -14.44
CA ASN A 83 -13.68 -4.42 -14.69
C ASN A 83 -12.61 -4.99 -15.64
N SER A 84 -11.33 -4.66 -15.40
CA SER A 84 -10.17 -5.05 -16.22
C SER A 84 -10.03 -4.33 -17.58
N VAL A 85 -10.98 -3.50 -17.98
CA VAL A 85 -10.90 -2.72 -19.20
C VAL A 85 -10.25 -1.37 -18.91
N THR A 86 -9.24 -0.98 -19.67
CA THR A 86 -8.57 0.32 -19.56
C THR A 86 -9.57 1.47 -19.69
N LEU A 87 -9.54 2.39 -18.76
CA LEU A 87 -10.44 3.52 -18.69
C LEU A 87 -9.67 4.83 -18.96
N GLY A 88 -9.90 5.40 -20.13
CA GLY A 88 -9.19 6.60 -20.58
C GLY A 88 -7.68 6.42 -20.75
N SER A 89 -6.97 7.53 -20.88
CA SER A 89 -5.50 7.55 -20.97
C SER A 89 -4.87 7.59 -19.59
N ALA A 90 -3.61 7.15 -19.48
CA ALA A 90 -2.82 7.32 -18.25
C ALA A 90 -2.71 8.80 -17.87
N GLN A 91 -2.87 9.08 -16.59
CA GLN A 91 -2.86 10.43 -16.02
C GLN A 91 -1.50 10.72 -15.38
N THR A 92 -0.92 11.88 -15.67
CA THR A 92 0.30 12.34 -15.01
C THR A 92 -0.09 13.31 -13.90
N PRO A 93 0.15 13.00 -12.62
CA PRO A 93 -0.10 13.92 -11.52
C PRO A 93 0.78 15.17 -11.58
N SER A 94 0.24 16.31 -11.16
CA SER A 94 1.01 17.54 -10.98
C SER A 94 1.95 17.46 -9.76
N VAL A 95 1.56 16.68 -8.74
CA VAL A 95 2.40 16.34 -7.59
C VAL A 95 3.02 14.96 -7.85
N PRO A 96 4.33 14.77 -7.70
CA PRO A 96 4.96 13.47 -7.92
C PRO A 96 4.36 12.36 -7.03
N ILE A 97 4.16 11.16 -7.60
CA ILE A 97 3.62 10.00 -6.87
C ILE A 97 4.58 9.50 -5.77
N THR A 98 5.80 9.98 -5.73
CA THR A 98 6.76 9.73 -4.65
C THR A 98 6.43 10.47 -3.36
N GLU A 99 5.49 11.40 -3.39
CA GLU A 99 4.94 12.09 -2.22
C GLU A 99 3.82 11.27 -1.55
N ASP A 100 3.13 11.85 -0.57
CA ASP A 100 2.13 11.16 0.26
C ASP A 100 0.77 10.99 -0.47
N TRP A 101 0.65 9.95 -1.28
CA TRP A 101 -0.60 9.58 -1.97
C TRP A 101 -1.27 8.39 -1.29
N ALA A 102 -2.60 8.36 -1.30
CA ALA A 102 -3.39 7.25 -0.78
C ALA A 102 -4.60 6.91 -1.65
N PRO A 103 -5.06 5.65 -1.61
CA PRO A 103 -6.37 5.29 -2.15
C PRO A 103 -7.47 6.16 -1.53
N TYR A 104 -8.38 6.63 -2.35
CA TYR A 104 -9.48 7.47 -1.92
C TYR A 104 -10.81 6.98 -2.50
N CYS A 105 -11.86 7.04 -1.69
CA CYS A 105 -13.23 6.92 -2.13
C CYS A 105 -14.12 7.85 -1.29
N GLY A 106 -15.13 8.40 -1.91
CA GLY A 106 -16.04 9.32 -1.26
C GLY A 106 -17.35 9.50 -2.01
N THR A 107 -18.36 9.99 -1.29
CA THR A 107 -19.67 10.33 -1.82
C THR A 107 -20.12 11.66 -1.26
N SER A 108 -20.85 12.45 -2.05
CA SER A 108 -21.35 13.77 -1.62
C SER A 108 -22.55 13.65 -0.68
N SER A 109 -23.32 12.58 -0.77
CA SER A 109 -24.50 12.31 0.06
C SER A 109 -24.86 10.82 -0.01
N GLY A 110 -25.80 10.38 0.84
CA GLY A 110 -26.31 9.03 0.82
C GLY A 110 -25.35 7.98 1.38
N THR A 111 -25.62 6.71 1.08
CA THR A 111 -24.86 5.56 1.58
C THR A 111 -24.25 4.80 0.42
N SER A 112 -22.95 4.94 0.24
CA SER A 112 -22.17 4.10 -0.68
C SER A 112 -21.20 3.23 0.11
N VAL A 113 -20.98 1.99 -0.34
CA VAL A 113 -20.07 1.02 0.30
C VAL A 113 -18.97 0.67 -0.66
N PHE A 114 -17.74 0.91 -0.23
CA PHE A 114 -16.52 0.61 -0.97
C PHE A 114 -15.70 -0.47 -0.24
N VAL A 115 -15.09 -1.37 -0.97
CA VAL A 115 -14.14 -2.34 -0.43
C VAL A 115 -12.79 -2.12 -1.09
N LEU A 116 -11.83 -1.61 -0.32
CA LEU A 116 -10.45 -1.48 -0.77
C LEU A 116 -9.76 -2.84 -0.78
N LYS A 117 -9.13 -3.18 -1.89
CA LYS A 117 -8.34 -4.40 -2.10
C LYS A 117 -6.90 -4.02 -2.42
N THR A 118 -5.98 -4.45 -1.57
CA THR A 118 -4.53 -4.20 -1.70
C THR A 118 -3.73 -5.51 -1.76
N GLY A 119 -4.39 -6.60 -2.15
CA GLY A 119 -3.82 -7.95 -2.19
C GLY A 119 -4.10 -8.81 -0.95
N GLN A 120 -4.65 -8.25 0.13
CA GLN A 120 -5.14 -9.03 1.28
C GLN A 120 -6.48 -9.70 0.99
N LYS A 121 -7.32 -9.06 0.19
CA LYS A 121 -8.51 -9.67 -0.43
C LYS A 121 -8.21 -9.90 -1.91
N PRO A 122 -8.73 -11.01 -2.49
CA PRO A 122 -8.50 -11.27 -3.91
C PRO A 122 -9.10 -10.17 -4.77
N PHE A 123 -8.37 -9.77 -5.80
CA PHE A 123 -8.90 -8.93 -6.86
C PHE A 123 -9.91 -9.73 -7.69
N LYS A 124 -10.95 -9.08 -8.19
CA LYS A 124 -11.90 -9.69 -9.13
C LYS A 124 -11.22 -9.92 -10.49
N PHE A 125 -10.30 -9.04 -10.84
CA PHE A 125 -9.48 -9.12 -12.05
C PHE A 125 -7.99 -9.01 -11.69
N PRO A 126 -7.09 -9.72 -12.39
CA PRO A 126 -5.66 -9.65 -12.08
C PRO A 126 -5.09 -8.25 -12.33
N PRO A 127 -4.06 -7.84 -11.57
CA PRO A 127 -3.30 -6.64 -11.89
C PRO A 127 -2.74 -6.67 -13.32
N PRO A 128 -2.54 -5.52 -13.96
CA PRO A 128 -1.84 -5.44 -15.24
C PRO A 128 -0.42 -6.01 -15.13
N GLU A 129 0.12 -6.48 -16.25
CA GLU A 129 1.49 -7.03 -16.30
C GLU A 129 2.52 -6.03 -15.75
N GLY A 130 3.42 -6.51 -14.91
CA GLY A 130 4.47 -5.71 -14.26
C GLY A 130 4.03 -4.95 -13.02
N PHE A 131 2.73 -4.96 -12.68
CA PHE A 131 2.23 -4.33 -11.45
C PHE A 131 2.03 -5.36 -10.34
N GLN A 132 2.40 -4.97 -9.12
CA GLN A 132 2.24 -5.80 -7.93
C GLN A 132 1.21 -5.18 -6.98
N PRO A 133 0.52 -5.99 -6.15
CA PRO A 133 -0.42 -5.47 -5.16
C PRO A 133 0.20 -4.43 -4.25
N LEU A 134 -0.54 -3.33 -3.98
CA LEU A 134 -0.12 -2.28 -3.05
C LEU A 134 -0.27 -2.77 -1.61
N ASN A 135 0.75 -3.45 -1.10
CA ASN A 135 0.80 -3.90 0.29
C ASN A 135 2.22 -3.75 0.87
N LEU A 136 2.33 -3.79 2.20
CA LEU A 136 3.62 -3.59 2.88
C LEU A 136 4.68 -4.62 2.50
N ALA A 137 4.30 -5.83 2.08
CA ALA A 137 5.27 -6.84 1.65
C ALA A 137 5.97 -6.44 0.34
N ASN A 138 5.26 -5.73 -0.55
CA ASN A 138 5.74 -5.31 -1.85
C ASN A 138 6.38 -3.90 -1.83
N VAL A 139 6.04 -3.05 -0.84
CA VAL A 139 6.57 -1.68 -0.69
C VAL A 139 7.74 -1.60 0.29
N ARG A 140 8.24 -2.73 0.78
CA ARG A 140 9.42 -2.71 1.67
C ARG A 140 10.63 -2.16 0.91
N PRO A 141 11.38 -1.22 1.52
CA PRO A 141 12.67 -0.81 0.97
C PRO A 141 13.57 -2.02 0.77
N GLU A 142 14.34 -2.07 -0.31
CA GLU A 142 15.34 -3.14 -0.57
C GLU A 142 16.35 -3.31 0.59
N THR A 143 16.52 -2.25 1.41
CA THR A 143 17.37 -2.24 2.60
C THR A 143 16.76 -2.93 3.82
N VAL A 144 15.50 -3.35 3.78
CA VAL A 144 14.87 -4.09 4.89
C VAL A 144 15.17 -5.57 4.77
N ILE A 145 15.80 -6.13 5.78
CA ILE A 145 16.04 -7.58 5.89
C ILE A 145 14.68 -8.29 5.94
N GLY A 146 14.34 -9.02 4.87
CA GLY A 146 13.04 -9.69 4.71
C GLY A 146 12.81 -10.83 5.73
N ARG A 147 13.88 -11.43 6.22
CA ARG A 147 13.90 -12.55 7.17
C ARG A 147 14.86 -12.24 8.32
N PRO A 148 14.53 -11.34 9.25
CA PRO A 148 15.42 -10.97 10.36
C PRO A 148 15.71 -12.17 11.29
N ASP A 149 14.83 -13.15 11.35
CA ASP A 149 14.99 -14.40 12.09
C ASP A 149 16.19 -15.26 11.63
N GLN A 150 16.73 -15.01 10.43
CA GLN A 150 17.93 -15.65 9.90
C GLN A 150 19.24 -14.93 10.30
N TYR A 151 19.16 -13.75 10.87
CA TYR A 151 20.32 -12.90 11.17
C TYR A 151 20.37 -12.44 12.63
N VAL A 152 19.23 -12.38 13.29
CA VAL A 152 19.13 -11.95 14.68
C VAL A 152 18.21 -12.90 15.43
N GLY A 153 18.65 -13.36 16.60
CA GLY A 153 17.85 -14.22 17.47
C GLY A 153 18.05 -13.88 18.94
N ALA A 154 17.04 -14.11 19.75
CA ALA A 154 17.12 -14.00 21.20
C ALA A 154 16.73 -15.34 21.83
N VAL A 155 17.57 -15.87 22.69
CA VAL A 155 17.34 -17.12 23.41
C VAL A 155 17.39 -16.87 24.92
N ILE A 156 16.36 -17.29 25.62
CA ILE A 156 16.32 -17.26 27.10
C ILE A 156 16.58 -18.66 27.62
N TYR A 157 17.52 -18.80 28.54
CA TYR A 157 17.82 -20.09 29.15
C TYR A 157 18.16 -19.97 30.64
N THR A 158 18.00 -21.05 31.39
CA THR A 158 18.42 -21.15 32.78
C THR A 158 19.81 -21.81 32.86
N GLY A 159 20.77 -21.11 33.41
CA GLY A 159 22.12 -21.64 33.64
C GLY A 159 22.11 -22.80 34.67
N ASN A 160 22.94 -23.82 34.44
CA ASN A 160 23.10 -24.96 35.35
C ASN A 160 24.58 -25.26 35.67
N GLN A 161 25.47 -24.29 35.41
CA GLN A 161 26.90 -24.37 35.64
C GLN A 161 27.62 -25.49 34.82
N THR A 162 27.00 -25.97 33.76
CA THR A 162 27.58 -26.94 32.83
C THR A 162 27.59 -26.39 31.42
N ALA A 163 28.54 -26.88 30.61
CA ALA A 163 28.56 -26.59 29.19
C ALA A 163 27.28 -27.11 28.52
N ARG A 164 26.70 -26.30 27.60
CA ARG A 164 25.51 -26.64 26.83
C ARG A 164 25.56 -26.01 25.44
N THR A 165 24.84 -26.60 24.54
CA THR A 165 24.56 -26.01 23.22
C THR A 165 23.18 -25.37 23.23
N LEU A 166 23.08 -24.13 22.73
CA LEU A 166 21.82 -23.45 22.46
C LEU A 166 21.65 -23.43 20.96
N SER A 167 20.46 -23.82 20.51
CA SER A 167 20.16 -23.83 19.08
C SER A 167 19.62 -22.44 18.65
N THR A 168 20.18 -21.93 17.58
CA THR A 168 19.69 -20.78 16.82
C THR A 168 19.34 -21.25 15.41
N ASN A 169 18.53 -20.49 14.68
CA ASN A 169 18.18 -20.83 13.29
C ASN A 169 19.27 -20.47 12.29
N PHE A 170 20.39 -19.92 12.75
CA PHE A 170 21.52 -19.46 11.96
C PHE A 170 22.82 -19.61 12.79
N ALA A 171 23.98 -19.57 12.13
CA ALA A 171 25.28 -19.50 12.79
C ALA A 171 25.56 -18.03 13.17
N PRO A 172 25.63 -17.69 14.47
CA PRO A 172 25.88 -16.31 14.87
C PRO A 172 27.37 -15.98 14.78
N ASP A 173 27.74 -14.87 14.17
CA ASP A 173 29.08 -14.30 14.20
C ASP A 173 29.30 -13.43 15.44
N PHE A 174 28.24 -12.89 16.01
CA PHE A 174 28.27 -12.06 17.21
C PHE A 174 27.28 -12.56 18.25
N ILE A 175 27.72 -12.73 19.48
CA ILE A 175 26.91 -13.20 20.61
C ILE A 175 27.01 -12.20 21.75
N TRP A 176 25.85 -11.74 22.20
CA TRP A 176 25.71 -10.91 23.37
C TRP A 176 24.92 -11.65 24.45
N THR A 177 25.56 -11.89 25.59
CA THR A 177 24.94 -12.57 26.72
C THR A 177 24.84 -11.66 27.94
N LYS A 178 23.76 -11.80 28.69
CA LYS A 178 23.51 -11.06 29.92
C LYS A 178 22.75 -11.94 30.91
N ARG A 179 23.21 -11.98 32.15
CA ARG A 179 22.44 -12.51 33.25
C ARG A 179 21.30 -11.56 33.61
N ARG A 180 20.09 -12.08 33.78
CA ARG A 180 18.88 -11.26 34.00
C ARG A 180 18.55 -11.00 35.45
N ASP A 181 19.04 -11.85 36.36
CA ASP A 181 18.73 -11.87 37.79
C ASP A 181 19.86 -11.26 38.65
N ASP A 182 20.88 -10.68 38.05
CA ASP A 182 22.03 -10.09 38.73
C ASP A 182 22.61 -8.90 37.94
N SER A 183 23.39 -8.06 38.64
CA SER A 183 24.07 -6.88 38.10
C SER A 183 25.37 -7.17 37.34
N ASN A 184 25.66 -8.44 37.04
CA ASN A 184 26.84 -8.83 36.30
C ASN A 184 26.98 -8.13 34.95
N SER A 185 28.21 -7.87 34.51
CA SER A 185 28.53 -7.25 33.24
C SER A 185 28.00 -8.06 32.05
N HIS A 186 27.74 -7.39 30.95
CA HIS A 186 27.46 -8.02 29.67
C HIS A 186 28.72 -8.74 29.14
N GLN A 187 28.53 -9.87 28.48
CA GLN A 187 29.57 -10.58 27.78
C GLN A 187 29.29 -10.53 26.29
N LEU A 188 30.29 -10.15 25.53
CA LEU A 188 30.24 -10.02 24.07
C LEU A 188 31.31 -10.97 23.49
N TYR A 189 30.94 -11.73 22.49
CA TYR A 189 31.80 -12.65 21.75
C TYR A 189 31.63 -12.42 20.25
N ASP A 190 32.74 -12.44 19.56
CA ASP A 190 32.84 -12.32 18.11
C ASP A 190 33.53 -13.57 17.56
N SER A 191 33.17 -14.03 16.36
CA SER A 191 33.77 -15.20 15.71
C SER A 191 35.04 -14.90 14.91
N VAL A 192 35.45 -13.59 14.84
CA VAL A 192 36.67 -13.16 14.11
C VAL A 192 37.88 -13.19 15.00
#